data_fd4fa575901603e8986aeb8dbd034c5f
#
_entry.id   fd4fa575901603e8986aeb8dbd034c5f
#
_cell.length_a   1.000
_cell.length_b   1.000
_cell.length_c   1.000
_cell.angle_alpha   90.00
_cell.angle_beta   90.00
_cell.angle_gamma   90.00
#
_symmetry.space_group_name_H-M   'P 1'
#
loop_
_entity.id
_entity.type
_entity.pdbx_description
1 polymer ?
#
loop_
_entity_poly.entity_id
_entity_poly.type
_entity_poly.pdbx_seq_one_letter_code
_entity_poly.pdbx_strand_id
1 'polypeptide(L)'
;MEILFLICTGVIFILLIPKILKFFGLHPDYIGTSYSLPGKKALIIATNQAELNKHGKTGGKATGAFASEITAAYYDFIDASMQVDIASIKGGKIPIEPQSLSYFLKISEDKRFLQDPELKEKVKNSKKITDIDFTTYDIIFLAGGWGAAYDLGYSDELGQKISDAYYTGNSIIGGVCHGPLGLIRAKDKDGKLLIAGRRMTAVTDKQIRQLFITATPQHPEAELRKAGALFESQSKLIDMFATHVVIDNEKRFVTGQNQNSGHETAHKMMGLLEK
;
A
#
# COMPACT_ATOMS: atom_id res chain seq x y z
N MET A 1 3.89 -43.25 -21.94
CA MET A 1 4.70 -43.02 -20.73
C MET A 1 5.30 -41.62 -20.68
N GLU A 2 5.88 -41.11 -21.75
CA GLU A 2 6.52 -39.80 -21.81
C GLU A 2 5.56 -38.62 -21.58
N ILE A 3 4.34 -38.66 -22.18
CA ILE A 3 3.33 -37.60 -21.99
C ILE A 3 2.88 -37.50 -20.52
N LEU A 4 2.68 -38.64 -19.87
CA LEU A 4 2.29 -38.68 -18.45
C LEU A 4 3.42 -38.14 -17.56
N PHE A 5 4.67 -38.46 -17.88
CA PHE A 5 5.85 -37.95 -17.19
C PHE A 5 5.98 -36.43 -17.34
N LEU A 6 5.79 -35.89 -18.55
CA LEU A 6 5.78 -34.44 -18.81
C LEU A 6 4.67 -33.72 -18.05
N ILE A 7 3.46 -34.30 -18.03
CA ILE A 7 2.34 -33.73 -17.26
C ILE A 7 2.66 -33.73 -15.76
N CYS A 8 3.13 -34.85 -15.22
CA CYS A 8 3.49 -34.93 -13.80
C CYS A 8 4.61 -33.96 -13.42
N THR A 9 5.63 -33.82 -14.27
CA THR A 9 6.74 -32.87 -14.06
C THR A 9 6.24 -31.42 -14.09
N GLY A 10 5.35 -31.08 -15.04
CA GLY A 10 4.72 -29.76 -15.12
C GLY A 10 3.88 -29.44 -13.89
N VAL A 11 3.09 -30.40 -13.41
CA VAL A 11 2.27 -30.23 -12.20
C VAL A 11 3.15 -30.03 -10.96
N ILE A 12 4.20 -30.85 -10.81
CA ILE A 12 5.15 -30.70 -9.70
C ILE A 12 5.83 -29.34 -9.73
N PHE A 13 6.26 -28.89 -10.91
CA PHE A 13 6.87 -27.56 -11.06
C PHE A 13 5.90 -26.44 -10.64
N ILE A 14 4.64 -26.47 -11.08
CA ILE A 14 3.60 -25.50 -10.69
C ILE A 14 3.41 -25.50 -9.17
N LEU A 15 3.37 -26.66 -8.54
CA LEU A 15 3.21 -26.79 -7.08
C LEU A 15 4.44 -26.26 -6.29
N LEU A 16 5.62 -26.26 -6.90
CA LEU A 16 6.85 -25.76 -6.29
C LEU A 16 7.02 -24.25 -6.43
N ILE A 17 6.35 -23.59 -7.41
CA ILE A 17 6.49 -22.14 -7.64
C ILE A 17 6.27 -21.31 -6.37
N PRO A 18 5.23 -21.52 -5.53
CA PRO A 18 5.06 -20.73 -4.31
C PRO A 18 6.24 -20.85 -3.34
N LYS A 19 6.82 -22.05 -3.21
CA LYS A 19 8.01 -22.28 -2.36
C LYS A 19 9.24 -21.58 -2.90
N ILE A 20 9.42 -21.59 -4.22
CA ILE A 20 10.52 -20.90 -4.91
C ILE A 20 10.37 -19.39 -4.74
N LEU A 21 9.17 -18.85 -4.94
CA LEU A 21 8.89 -17.44 -4.76
C LEU A 21 9.09 -17.00 -3.30
N LYS A 22 8.67 -17.82 -2.32
CA LYS A 22 8.92 -17.57 -0.90
C LYS A 22 10.42 -17.56 -0.58
N PHE A 23 11.20 -18.47 -1.17
CA PHE A 23 12.67 -18.47 -1.05
C PHE A 23 13.29 -17.16 -1.57
N PHE A 24 12.73 -16.57 -2.63
CA PHE A 24 13.13 -15.26 -3.14
C PHE A 24 12.51 -14.07 -2.39
N GLY A 25 11.80 -14.31 -1.31
CA GLY A 25 11.28 -13.27 -0.41
C GLY A 25 9.85 -12.81 -0.68
N LEU A 26 9.09 -13.54 -1.52
CA LEU A 26 7.65 -13.29 -1.64
C LEU A 26 6.94 -13.80 -0.37
N HIS A 27 6.04 -12.98 0.17
CA HIS A 27 5.27 -13.26 1.39
C HIS A 27 6.17 -13.67 2.58
N PRO A 28 7.07 -12.78 3.03
CA PRO A 28 7.88 -13.06 4.21
C PRO A 28 6.97 -13.28 5.41
N ASP A 29 7.34 -14.24 6.26
CA ASP A 29 6.65 -14.40 7.53
C ASP A 29 6.96 -13.18 8.40
N TYR A 30 5.93 -12.47 8.82
CA TYR A 30 6.04 -11.37 9.77
C TYR A 30 5.43 -11.78 11.09
N ILE A 31 6.24 -11.79 12.13
CA ILE A 31 5.79 -12.04 13.51
C ILE A 31 5.86 -10.71 14.24
N GLY A 32 4.72 -10.01 14.29
CA GLY A 32 4.59 -8.74 14.98
C GLY A 32 4.14 -8.88 16.42
N THR A 33 4.18 -7.77 17.15
CA THR A 33 3.57 -7.65 18.47
C THR A 33 2.05 -7.64 18.33
N SER A 34 1.32 -8.34 19.17
CA SER A 34 -0.13 -8.19 19.25
C SER A 34 -0.47 -6.89 19.95
N TYR A 35 -1.33 -6.09 19.35
CA TYR A 35 -1.82 -4.83 19.90
C TYR A 35 -3.28 -4.95 20.29
N SER A 36 -3.71 -4.16 21.28
CA SER A 36 -5.12 -3.96 21.64
C SER A 36 -5.38 -2.46 21.75
N LEU A 37 -6.07 -1.90 20.74
CA LEU A 37 -6.26 -0.46 20.56
C LEU A 37 -7.77 -0.11 20.44
N PRO A 38 -8.61 -0.51 21.43
CA PRO A 38 -10.04 -0.21 21.39
C PRO A 38 -10.27 1.31 21.42
N GLY A 39 -11.23 1.77 20.60
CA GLY A 39 -11.54 3.20 20.47
C GLY A 39 -10.63 3.98 19.53
N LYS A 40 -9.53 3.38 19.05
CA LYS A 40 -8.68 3.96 18.02
C LYS A 40 -9.27 3.75 16.64
N LYS A 41 -8.99 4.68 15.72
CA LYS A 41 -9.54 4.70 14.37
C LYS A 41 -8.43 4.69 13.32
N ALA A 42 -8.58 3.84 12.32
CA ALA A 42 -7.71 3.81 11.15
C ALA A 42 -8.51 4.15 9.88
N LEU A 43 -7.91 4.91 8.99
CA LEU A 43 -8.40 5.19 7.64
C LEU A 43 -7.44 4.58 6.63
N ILE A 44 -7.94 3.67 5.79
CA ILE A 44 -7.18 3.14 4.65
C ILE A 44 -7.67 3.83 3.39
N ILE A 45 -6.73 4.40 2.64
CA ILE A 45 -7.02 5.14 1.41
C ILE A 45 -6.41 4.40 0.22
N ALA A 46 -7.21 4.20 -0.84
CA ALA A 46 -6.77 3.55 -2.06
C ALA A 46 -7.20 4.32 -3.32
N THR A 47 -6.72 3.85 -4.45
CA THR A 47 -6.98 4.46 -5.77
C THR A 47 -8.39 4.16 -6.30
N ASN A 48 -8.89 5.04 -7.18
CA ASN A 48 -10.04 4.76 -8.04
C ASN A 48 -9.64 4.38 -9.48
N GLN A 49 -8.35 4.38 -9.80
CA GLN A 49 -7.88 4.07 -11.16
C GLN A 49 -8.00 2.58 -11.46
N ALA A 50 -8.73 2.26 -12.53
CA ALA A 50 -9.03 0.88 -12.94
C ALA A 50 -8.24 0.39 -14.17
N GLU A 51 -7.47 1.27 -14.82
CA GLU A 51 -6.78 0.95 -16.07
C GLU A 51 -5.34 1.48 -16.08
N LEU A 52 -4.40 0.66 -16.53
CA LEU A 52 -3.01 1.03 -16.80
C LEU A 52 -2.93 1.73 -18.17
N ASN A 53 -3.30 2.98 -18.22
CA ASN A 53 -3.30 3.76 -19.43
C ASN A 53 -1.92 4.35 -19.73
N LYS A 54 -1.42 4.16 -20.96
CA LYS A 54 -0.28 4.92 -21.45
C LYS A 54 -0.68 6.39 -21.63
N HIS A 55 0.28 7.30 -21.53
CA HIS A 55 0.03 8.74 -21.66
C HIS A 55 -0.81 9.06 -22.92
N GLY A 56 -1.92 9.77 -22.72
CA GLY A 56 -2.84 10.16 -23.79
C GLY A 56 -3.66 9.01 -24.41
N LYS A 57 -3.68 7.81 -23.81
CA LYS A 57 -4.45 6.65 -24.26
C LYS A 57 -5.42 6.17 -23.20
N THR A 58 -6.46 5.45 -23.63
CA THR A 58 -7.46 4.76 -22.78
C THR A 58 -7.49 3.28 -23.16
N GLY A 59 -8.19 2.45 -22.36
CA GLY A 59 -8.34 1.03 -22.62
C GLY A 59 -7.10 0.20 -22.31
N GLY A 60 -6.32 0.65 -21.33
CA GLY A 60 -5.19 -0.10 -20.77
C GLY A 60 -5.63 -1.38 -20.06
N LYS A 61 -4.66 -2.19 -19.65
CA LYS A 61 -4.95 -3.38 -18.83
C LYS A 61 -5.65 -2.99 -17.54
N ALA A 62 -6.55 -3.87 -17.07
CA ALA A 62 -7.18 -3.71 -15.76
C ALA A 62 -6.12 -3.61 -14.66
N THR A 63 -6.35 -2.71 -13.72
CA THR A 63 -5.50 -2.48 -12.54
C THR A 63 -6.32 -2.01 -11.35
N GLY A 64 -5.66 -1.55 -10.31
CA GLY A 64 -6.28 -1.01 -9.10
C GLY A 64 -5.30 -0.94 -7.94
N ALA A 65 -5.86 -1.00 -6.74
CA ALA A 65 -5.10 -1.22 -5.52
C ALA A 65 -4.61 -2.68 -5.46
N PHE A 66 -3.44 -2.92 -4.92
CA PHE A 66 -2.95 -4.28 -4.71
C PHE A 66 -3.66 -4.87 -3.49
N ALA A 67 -4.33 -6.03 -3.63
CA ALA A 67 -5.22 -6.55 -2.61
C ALA A 67 -4.57 -6.62 -1.22
N SER A 68 -3.39 -7.23 -1.10
CA SER A 68 -2.71 -7.39 0.17
C SER A 68 -2.27 -6.07 0.83
N GLU A 69 -2.19 -4.97 0.09
CA GLU A 69 -1.87 -3.66 0.66
C GLU A 69 -3.08 -3.04 1.40
N ILE A 70 -4.29 -3.46 1.04
CA ILE A 70 -5.51 -3.14 1.79
C ILE A 70 -5.73 -4.18 2.88
N THR A 71 -5.72 -5.46 2.50
CA THR A 71 -6.21 -6.55 3.37
C THR A 71 -5.29 -6.80 4.57
N ALA A 72 -3.96 -6.75 4.38
CA ALA A 72 -3.02 -6.91 5.48
C ALA A 72 -3.22 -5.81 6.54
N ALA A 73 -3.19 -4.54 6.14
CA ALA A 73 -3.39 -3.43 7.05
C ALA A 73 -4.78 -3.45 7.69
N TYR A 74 -5.83 -3.74 6.92
CA TYR A 74 -7.19 -3.80 7.42
C TYR A 74 -7.35 -4.83 8.54
N TYR A 75 -6.88 -6.06 8.30
CA TYR A 75 -7.04 -7.11 9.30
C TYR A 75 -6.11 -6.92 10.50
N ASP A 76 -4.90 -6.40 10.32
CA ASP A 76 -4.04 -6.04 11.45
C ASP A 76 -4.71 -5.01 12.37
N PHE A 77 -5.36 -3.99 11.81
CA PHE A 77 -6.08 -2.97 12.59
C PHE A 77 -7.36 -3.52 13.23
N ILE A 78 -8.15 -4.33 12.50
CA ILE A 78 -9.38 -4.96 13.06
C ILE A 78 -9.01 -5.94 14.19
N ASP A 79 -8.00 -6.76 13.98
CA ASP A 79 -7.56 -7.75 14.96
C ASP A 79 -6.94 -7.06 16.21
N ALA A 80 -6.46 -5.81 16.07
CA ALA A 80 -6.10 -4.92 17.17
C ALA A 80 -7.30 -4.17 17.80
N SER A 81 -8.54 -4.50 17.45
CA SER A 81 -9.78 -3.88 17.95
C SER A 81 -9.96 -2.40 17.56
N MET A 82 -9.32 -1.94 16.49
CA MET A 82 -9.52 -0.60 15.96
C MET A 82 -10.79 -0.52 15.10
N GLN A 83 -11.37 0.67 14.99
CA GLN A 83 -12.37 0.97 13.97
C GLN A 83 -11.67 1.31 12.66
N VAL A 84 -12.08 0.66 11.54
CA VAL A 84 -11.41 0.85 10.24
C VAL A 84 -12.38 1.30 9.18
N ASP A 85 -12.10 2.47 8.60
CA ASP A 85 -12.77 2.99 7.42
C ASP A 85 -11.92 2.81 6.16
N ILE A 86 -12.60 2.63 5.03
CA ILE A 86 -11.97 2.57 3.69
C ILE A 86 -12.44 3.78 2.88
N ALA A 87 -11.49 4.47 2.28
CA ALA A 87 -11.75 5.62 1.42
C ALA A 87 -11.00 5.54 0.08
N SER A 88 -11.44 6.34 -0.85
CA SER A 88 -10.73 6.57 -2.11
C SER A 88 -10.92 8.01 -2.57
N ILE A 89 -10.12 8.45 -3.53
CA ILE A 89 -10.12 9.84 -4.00
C ILE A 89 -11.53 10.31 -4.37
N LYS A 90 -12.28 9.48 -5.09
CA LYS A 90 -13.62 9.82 -5.63
C LYS A 90 -14.77 9.17 -4.85
N GLY A 91 -14.46 8.28 -3.90
CA GLY A 91 -15.45 7.39 -3.29
C GLY A 91 -15.92 6.27 -4.22
N GLY A 92 -16.84 5.43 -3.74
CA GLY A 92 -17.38 4.32 -4.49
C GLY A 92 -16.39 3.16 -4.65
N LYS A 93 -16.44 2.47 -5.79
CA LYS A 93 -15.67 1.25 -5.99
C LYS A 93 -14.16 1.53 -6.06
N ILE A 94 -13.41 0.82 -5.23
CA ILE A 94 -11.97 0.66 -5.37
C ILE A 94 -11.72 -0.53 -6.29
N PRO A 95 -11.09 -0.34 -7.46
CA PRO A 95 -10.67 -1.44 -8.32
C PRO A 95 -9.52 -2.19 -7.64
N ILE A 96 -9.54 -3.52 -7.73
CA ILE A 96 -8.47 -4.37 -7.23
C ILE A 96 -7.63 -4.86 -8.42
N GLU A 97 -6.30 -4.77 -8.29
CA GLU A 97 -5.35 -5.29 -9.27
C GLU A 97 -5.58 -6.81 -9.46
N PRO A 98 -5.99 -7.28 -10.65
CA PRO A 98 -6.36 -8.69 -10.83
C PRO A 98 -5.23 -9.66 -10.51
N GLN A 99 -3.98 -9.29 -10.78
CA GLN A 99 -2.82 -10.14 -10.50
C GLN A 99 -2.62 -10.36 -9.00
N SER A 100 -2.98 -9.39 -8.15
CA SER A 100 -2.82 -9.49 -6.69
C SER A 100 -3.64 -10.62 -6.07
N LEU A 101 -4.76 -11.00 -6.71
CA LEU A 101 -5.61 -12.10 -6.29
C LEU A 101 -5.28 -13.43 -6.98
N SER A 102 -4.20 -13.50 -7.76
CA SER A 102 -3.76 -14.74 -8.38
C SER A 102 -3.30 -15.77 -7.33
N TYR A 103 -3.27 -17.04 -7.73
CA TYR A 103 -2.89 -18.14 -6.83
C TYR A 103 -1.52 -17.93 -6.16
N PHE A 104 -0.56 -17.35 -6.89
CA PHE A 104 0.82 -17.21 -6.42
C PHE A 104 1.06 -15.96 -5.56
N LEU A 105 0.23 -14.91 -5.73
CA LEU A 105 0.43 -13.63 -5.07
C LEU A 105 -0.51 -13.39 -3.88
N LYS A 106 -1.56 -14.19 -3.77
CA LYS A 106 -2.59 -14.05 -2.76
C LYS A 106 -2.12 -14.56 -1.39
N ILE A 107 -2.20 -13.69 -0.39
CA ILE A 107 -1.90 -14.02 1.02
C ILE A 107 -3.16 -14.52 1.77
N SER A 108 -3.00 -14.88 3.04
CA SER A 108 -4.10 -15.33 3.92
C SER A 108 -5.21 -14.29 4.08
N GLU A 109 -4.83 -13.03 4.24
CA GLU A 109 -5.72 -11.88 4.41
C GLU A 109 -6.54 -11.62 3.14
N ASP A 110 -5.97 -11.86 1.95
CA ASP A 110 -6.72 -11.81 0.70
C ASP A 110 -7.77 -12.92 0.62
N LYS A 111 -7.46 -14.12 1.15
CA LYS A 111 -8.44 -15.21 1.24
C LYS A 111 -9.57 -14.88 2.21
N ARG A 112 -9.23 -14.26 3.37
CA ARG A 112 -10.20 -13.75 4.34
C ARG A 112 -11.10 -12.70 3.67
N PHE A 113 -10.54 -11.73 2.96
CA PHE A 113 -11.28 -10.72 2.18
C PHE A 113 -12.27 -11.33 1.18
N LEU A 114 -11.86 -12.37 0.45
CA LEU A 114 -12.75 -13.03 -0.52
C LEU A 114 -13.98 -13.69 0.12
N GLN A 115 -14.01 -13.86 1.44
CA GLN A 115 -15.12 -14.43 2.20
C GLN A 115 -15.79 -13.41 3.13
N ASP A 116 -15.21 -12.21 3.29
CA ASP A 116 -15.68 -11.17 4.20
C ASP A 116 -16.64 -10.21 3.47
N PRO A 117 -17.95 -10.25 3.76
CA PRO A 117 -18.92 -9.37 3.15
C PRO A 117 -18.77 -7.90 3.60
N GLU A 118 -18.27 -7.65 4.82
CA GLU A 118 -18.10 -6.29 5.35
C GLU A 118 -17.00 -5.56 4.60
N LEU A 119 -15.81 -6.15 4.49
CA LEU A 119 -14.70 -5.52 3.77
C LEU A 119 -15.02 -5.39 2.27
N LYS A 120 -15.69 -6.39 1.66
CA LYS A 120 -16.15 -6.28 0.26
C LYS A 120 -17.07 -5.08 0.05
N GLU A 121 -17.99 -4.86 0.98
CA GLU A 121 -18.91 -3.71 0.90
C GLU A 121 -18.16 -2.39 1.06
N LYS A 122 -17.22 -2.29 2.01
CA LYS A 122 -16.38 -1.11 2.20
C LYS A 122 -15.50 -0.82 0.97
N VAL A 123 -14.98 -1.83 0.30
CA VAL A 123 -14.19 -1.68 -0.95
C VAL A 123 -15.06 -1.31 -2.14
N LYS A 124 -16.29 -1.82 -2.20
CA LYS A 124 -17.27 -1.51 -3.25
C LYS A 124 -17.83 -0.10 -3.11
N ASN A 125 -18.06 0.36 -1.87
CA ASN A 125 -18.68 1.63 -1.53
C ASN A 125 -17.77 2.43 -0.58
N SER A 126 -16.51 2.62 -0.98
CA SER A 126 -15.55 3.40 -0.20
C SER A 126 -16.03 4.84 -0.01
N LYS A 127 -15.66 5.44 1.12
CA LYS A 127 -15.95 6.84 1.40
C LYS A 127 -15.15 7.74 0.46
N LYS A 128 -15.70 8.86 0.04
CA LYS A 128 -14.96 9.87 -0.70
C LYS A 128 -14.10 10.69 0.27
N ILE A 129 -12.82 10.95 -0.08
CA ILE A 129 -11.92 11.68 0.82
C ILE A 129 -12.42 13.07 1.21
N THR A 130 -13.17 13.76 0.33
CA THR A 130 -13.75 15.08 0.63
C THR A 130 -14.78 15.04 1.76
N ASP A 131 -15.44 13.91 1.96
CA ASP A 131 -16.56 13.75 2.90
C ASP A 131 -16.10 13.24 4.28
N ILE A 132 -14.78 13.13 4.48
CA ILE A 132 -14.17 12.61 5.70
C ILE A 132 -13.32 13.68 6.37
N ASP A 133 -13.44 13.78 7.68
CA ASP A 133 -12.50 14.54 8.51
C ASP A 133 -11.33 13.64 8.94
N PHE A 134 -10.16 13.84 8.31
CA PHE A 134 -8.96 13.06 8.59
C PHE A 134 -8.38 13.27 9.98
N THR A 135 -8.70 14.42 10.62
CA THR A 135 -8.21 14.75 11.97
C THR A 135 -8.78 13.85 13.06
N THR A 136 -9.85 13.10 12.73
CA THR A 136 -10.50 12.16 13.66
C THR A 136 -9.91 10.76 13.66
N TYR A 137 -8.90 10.49 12.82
CA TYR A 137 -8.24 9.19 12.72
C TYR A 137 -6.87 9.19 13.39
N ASP A 138 -6.58 8.12 14.13
CA ASP A 138 -5.29 7.90 14.77
C ASP A 138 -4.24 7.39 13.78
N ILE A 139 -4.68 6.61 12.78
CA ILE A 139 -3.85 6.10 11.68
C ILE A 139 -4.46 6.48 10.34
N ILE A 140 -3.61 6.94 9.40
CA ILE A 140 -3.95 7.10 7.98
C ILE A 140 -2.97 6.26 7.19
N PHE A 141 -3.48 5.21 6.54
CA PHE A 141 -2.70 4.25 5.77
C PHE A 141 -3.03 4.36 4.28
N LEU A 142 -2.02 4.62 3.46
CA LEU A 142 -2.14 4.73 2.01
C LEU A 142 -1.75 3.40 1.36
N ALA A 143 -2.73 2.68 0.84
CA ALA A 143 -2.52 1.47 0.06
C ALA A 143 -2.11 1.83 -1.37
N GLY A 144 -1.12 1.14 -1.90
CA GLY A 144 -0.67 1.36 -3.27
C GLY A 144 -1.36 0.43 -4.27
N GLY A 145 -0.57 -0.18 -5.11
CA GLY A 145 -0.97 -0.83 -6.36
C GLY A 145 -0.72 0.10 -7.54
N TRP A 146 -0.71 -0.44 -8.76
CA TRP A 146 -0.32 0.34 -9.94
C TRP A 146 -1.27 1.51 -10.23
N GLY A 147 -2.56 1.38 -9.85
CA GLY A 147 -3.55 2.44 -10.02
C GLY A 147 -3.20 3.71 -9.21
N ALA A 148 -2.57 3.57 -8.05
CA ALA A 148 -2.21 4.69 -7.18
C ALA A 148 -1.27 5.72 -7.84
N ALA A 149 -0.50 5.30 -8.86
CA ALA A 149 0.36 6.19 -9.64
C ALA A 149 -0.41 7.19 -10.51
N TYR A 150 -1.73 7.02 -10.67
CA TYR A 150 -2.56 7.84 -11.55
C TYR A 150 -3.41 8.88 -10.82
N ASP A 151 -3.61 8.72 -9.51
CA ASP A 151 -4.52 9.62 -8.78
C ASP A 151 -3.98 10.09 -7.43
N LEU A 152 -3.35 9.26 -6.61
CA LEU A 152 -2.96 9.65 -5.25
C LEU A 152 -2.01 10.86 -5.26
N GLY A 153 -0.95 10.82 -6.06
CA GLY A 153 0.05 11.90 -6.13
C GLY A 153 -0.42 13.15 -6.90
N TYR A 154 -1.60 13.11 -7.52
CA TYR A 154 -2.18 14.25 -8.24
C TYR A 154 -3.26 14.96 -7.43
N SER A 155 -3.69 14.41 -6.29
CA SER A 155 -4.78 14.97 -5.48
C SER A 155 -4.28 16.04 -4.51
N ASP A 156 -4.55 17.31 -4.82
CA ASP A 156 -4.30 18.42 -3.90
C ASP A 156 -5.18 18.30 -2.65
N GLU A 157 -6.42 17.82 -2.80
CA GLU A 157 -7.34 17.54 -1.69
C GLU A 157 -6.75 16.54 -0.71
N LEU A 158 -6.19 15.41 -1.21
CA LEU A 158 -5.53 14.44 -0.35
C LEU A 158 -4.34 15.08 0.38
N GLY A 159 -3.52 15.86 -0.33
CA GLY A 159 -2.41 16.60 0.27
C GLY A 159 -2.86 17.51 1.41
N GLN A 160 -3.93 18.27 1.22
CA GLN A 160 -4.48 19.15 2.26
C GLN A 160 -4.98 18.35 3.47
N LYS A 161 -5.77 17.30 3.24
CA LYS A 161 -6.29 16.44 4.31
C LYS A 161 -5.17 15.74 5.13
N ILE A 162 -4.08 15.35 4.47
CA ILE A 162 -2.87 14.82 5.14
C ILE A 162 -2.23 15.90 6.01
N SER A 163 -2.12 17.14 5.51
CA SER A 163 -1.60 18.27 6.29
C SER A 163 -2.45 18.55 7.53
N ASP A 164 -3.78 18.57 7.37
CA ASP A 164 -4.72 18.78 8.48
C ASP A 164 -4.59 17.69 9.54
N ALA A 165 -4.54 16.42 9.13
CA ALA A 165 -4.36 15.28 10.03
C ALA A 165 -3.00 15.33 10.77
N TYR A 166 -1.96 15.76 10.09
CA TYR A 166 -0.63 15.92 10.69
C TYR A 166 -0.63 16.98 11.79
N TYR A 167 -1.18 18.17 11.51
CA TYR A 167 -1.10 19.31 12.43
C TYR A 167 -2.19 19.33 13.51
N THR A 168 -3.38 18.86 13.18
CA THR A 168 -4.56 18.96 14.07
C THR A 168 -4.90 17.62 14.70
N GLY A 169 -4.89 16.54 13.91
CA GLY A 169 -5.31 15.20 14.35
C GLY A 169 -4.26 14.41 15.10
N ASN A 170 -3.00 14.82 15.04
CA ASN A 170 -1.87 14.06 15.61
C ASN A 170 -1.75 12.61 15.07
N SER A 171 -2.27 12.34 13.87
CA SER A 171 -2.32 11.03 13.24
C SER A 171 -0.93 10.48 12.94
N ILE A 172 -0.75 9.17 13.03
CA ILE A 172 0.38 8.45 12.41
C ILE A 172 0.00 8.18 10.95
N ILE A 173 0.82 8.65 10.03
CA ILE A 173 0.50 8.67 8.59
C ILE A 173 1.53 7.84 7.83
N GLY A 174 1.10 7.10 6.82
CA GLY A 174 2.03 6.35 6.00
C GLY A 174 1.35 5.46 4.99
N GLY A 175 2.05 4.42 4.56
CA GLY A 175 1.56 3.48 3.57
C GLY A 175 2.67 2.71 2.91
N VAL A 176 2.35 1.93 1.89
CA VAL A 176 3.29 1.03 1.23
C VAL A 176 3.28 1.18 -0.28
N CYS A 177 4.36 0.73 -0.91
CA CYS A 177 4.45 0.59 -2.37
C CYS A 177 4.27 1.93 -3.10
N HIS A 178 3.17 2.09 -3.87
CA HIS A 178 2.78 3.36 -4.50
C HIS A 178 1.98 4.29 -3.57
N GLY A 179 1.51 3.81 -2.41
CA GLY A 179 0.73 4.59 -1.47
C GLY A 179 1.38 5.91 -1.04
N PRO A 180 2.70 5.93 -0.72
CA PRO A 180 3.39 7.16 -0.33
C PRO A 180 3.35 8.30 -1.36
N LEU A 181 2.95 8.06 -2.63
CA LEU A 181 2.65 9.14 -3.59
C LEU A 181 1.58 10.11 -3.05
N GLY A 182 0.62 9.64 -2.25
CA GLY A 182 -0.39 10.50 -1.64
C GLY A 182 0.16 11.55 -0.68
N LEU A 183 1.42 11.46 -0.30
CA LEU A 183 2.08 12.40 0.62
C LEU A 183 2.78 13.57 -0.08
N ILE A 184 3.05 13.47 -1.41
CA ILE A 184 3.92 14.43 -2.12
C ILE A 184 3.32 15.83 -2.31
N ARG A 185 2.02 16.00 -2.02
CA ARG A 185 1.33 17.28 -2.09
C ARG A 185 0.98 17.88 -0.72
N ALA A 186 1.21 17.13 0.36
CA ALA A 186 1.01 17.65 1.70
C ALA A 186 2.04 18.76 2.00
N LYS A 187 1.58 19.84 2.62
CA LYS A 187 2.39 21.02 2.91
C LYS A 187 2.44 21.31 4.39
N ASP A 188 3.54 21.88 4.83
CA ASP A 188 3.69 22.45 6.15
C ASP A 188 3.03 23.85 6.25
N LYS A 189 3.09 24.43 7.44
CA LYS A 189 2.50 25.78 7.71
C LYS A 189 3.15 26.91 6.91
N ASP A 190 4.36 26.68 6.41
CA ASP A 190 5.11 27.63 5.58
C ASP A 190 4.93 27.38 4.09
N GLY A 191 4.08 26.41 3.72
CA GLY A 191 3.80 26.03 2.33
C GLY A 191 4.86 25.13 1.70
N LYS A 192 5.86 24.65 2.45
CA LYS A 192 6.84 23.68 1.99
C LYS A 192 6.25 22.27 2.01
N LEU A 193 6.79 21.38 1.19
CA LEU A 193 6.34 19.99 1.19
C LEU A 193 6.62 19.33 2.54
N LEU A 194 5.59 18.78 3.16
CA LEU A 194 5.62 18.23 4.51
C LEU A 194 6.64 17.10 4.68
N ILE A 195 6.89 16.36 3.60
CA ILE A 195 7.84 15.23 3.60
C ILE A 195 9.30 15.64 3.31
N ALA A 196 9.57 16.91 3.01
CA ALA A 196 10.92 17.38 2.75
C ALA A 196 11.82 17.19 3.99
N GLY A 197 13.00 16.57 3.80
CA GLY A 197 13.94 16.25 4.87
C GLY A 197 13.54 15.04 5.74
N ARG A 198 12.43 14.36 5.47
CA ARG A 198 11.98 13.18 6.22
C ARG A 198 12.48 11.90 5.59
N ARG A 199 12.86 10.94 6.44
CA ARG A 199 13.22 9.60 6.02
C ARG A 199 11.97 8.85 5.55
N MET A 200 11.99 8.29 4.34
CA MET A 200 10.87 7.59 3.73
C MET A 200 11.31 6.47 2.80
N THR A 201 10.42 5.54 2.55
CA THR A 201 10.56 4.53 1.51
C THR A 201 9.27 4.36 0.72
N ALA A 202 9.38 3.75 -0.44
CA ALA A 202 8.28 3.35 -1.32
C ALA A 202 8.80 2.30 -2.30
N VAL A 203 7.99 1.83 -3.25
CA VAL A 203 8.47 0.97 -4.32
C VAL A 203 9.54 1.70 -5.14
N THR A 204 10.65 1.00 -5.39
CA THR A 204 11.79 1.58 -6.08
C THR A 204 11.63 1.51 -7.59
N ASP A 205 12.30 2.42 -8.31
CA ASP A 205 12.38 2.37 -9.78
C ASP A 205 12.95 1.04 -10.28
N LYS A 206 13.85 0.44 -9.51
CA LYS A 206 14.40 -0.89 -9.83
C LYS A 206 13.35 -1.98 -9.74
N GLN A 207 12.52 -1.98 -8.68
CA GLN A 207 11.43 -2.94 -8.51
C GLN A 207 10.38 -2.79 -9.63
N ILE A 208 10.01 -1.57 -10.00
CA ILE A 208 9.09 -1.30 -11.12
C ILE A 208 9.64 -1.89 -12.43
N ARG A 209 10.94 -1.69 -12.71
CA ARG A 209 11.59 -2.28 -13.89
C ARG A 209 11.61 -3.81 -13.85
N GLN A 210 11.94 -4.40 -12.70
CA GLN A 210 11.99 -5.87 -12.53
C GLN A 210 10.61 -6.52 -12.66
N LEU A 211 9.53 -5.78 -12.35
CA LEU A 211 8.14 -6.22 -12.53
C LEU A 211 7.60 -5.94 -13.93
N PHE A 212 8.43 -5.40 -14.84
CA PHE A 212 8.07 -5.09 -16.22
C PHE A 212 6.87 -4.16 -16.37
N ILE A 213 6.68 -3.24 -15.43
CA ILE A 213 5.59 -2.26 -15.51
C ILE A 213 6.05 -1.07 -16.36
N THR A 214 5.40 -0.91 -17.50
CA THR A 214 5.75 0.11 -18.51
C THR A 214 4.81 1.31 -18.54
N ALA A 215 3.68 1.23 -17.84
CA ALA A 215 2.67 2.29 -17.76
C ALA A 215 2.49 2.72 -16.31
N THR A 216 3.38 3.60 -15.83
CA THR A 216 3.26 4.25 -14.53
C THR A 216 3.63 5.73 -14.69
N PRO A 217 2.66 6.66 -14.58
CA PRO A 217 2.91 8.09 -14.81
C PRO A 217 3.73 8.72 -13.68
N GLN A 218 3.66 8.18 -12.46
CA GLN A 218 4.47 8.60 -11.32
C GLN A 218 5.25 7.41 -10.77
N HIS A 219 6.55 7.61 -10.60
CA HIS A 219 7.46 6.66 -9.97
C HIS A 219 7.67 7.07 -8.51
N PRO A 220 7.23 6.29 -7.52
CA PRO A 220 7.25 6.68 -6.11
C PRO A 220 8.64 7.11 -5.62
N GLU A 221 9.70 6.36 -5.90
CA GLU A 221 11.06 6.74 -5.52
C GLU A 221 11.44 8.11 -6.09
N ALA A 222 11.24 8.31 -7.40
CA ALA A 222 11.60 9.56 -8.07
C ALA A 222 10.79 10.75 -7.54
N GLU A 223 9.47 10.59 -7.36
CA GLU A 223 8.60 11.66 -6.88
C GLU A 223 8.85 12.01 -5.39
N LEU A 224 9.13 11.03 -4.53
CA LEU A 224 9.49 11.27 -3.14
C LEU A 224 10.84 12.02 -3.02
N ARG A 225 11.85 11.60 -3.80
CA ARG A 225 13.15 12.31 -3.87
C ARG A 225 12.97 13.74 -4.37
N LYS A 226 12.17 13.95 -5.42
CA LYS A 226 11.85 15.26 -5.97
C LYS A 226 11.12 16.16 -4.96
N ALA A 227 10.28 15.56 -4.11
CA ALA A 227 9.61 16.25 -3.00
C ALA A 227 10.54 16.53 -1.81
N GLY A 228 11.81 16.14 -1.89
CA GLY A 228 12.84 16.42 -0.87
C GLY A 228 12.92 15.37 0.24
N ALA A 229 12.24 14.23 0.13
CA ALA A 229 12.36 13.16 1.11
C ALA A 229 13.76 12.50 1.08
N LEU A 230 14.24 12.11 2.25
CA LEU A 230 15.44 11.28 2.40
C LEU A 230 15.06 9.83 2.15
N PHE A 231 15.07 9.46 0.88
CA PHE A 231 14.59 8.15 0.44
C PHE A 231 15.58 7.03 0.78
N GLU A 232 15.07 6.00 1.43
CA GLU A 232 15.80 4.80 1.80
C GLU A 232 15.19 3.58 1.11
N SER A 233 16.01 2.58 0.80
CA SER A 233 15.51 1.32 0.25
C SER A 233 16.44 0.17 0.59
N GLN A 234 15.89 -1.02 0.70
CA GLN A 234 16.68 -2.22 0.68
C GLN A 234 16.86 -2.68 -0.76
N SER A 235 18.11 -2.84 -1.18
CA SER A 235 18.47 -3.30 -2.51
C SER A 235 19.28 -4.59 -2.44
N LYS A 236 18.88 -5.59 -3.26
CA LYS A 236 19.58 -6.86 -3.47
C LYS A 236 19.73 -7.07 -4.97
N LEU A 237 20.45 -8.10 -5.40
CA LEU A 237 20.58 -8.42 -6.82
C LEU A 237 19.21 -8.63 -7.50
N ILE A 238 18.34 -9.40 -6.84
CA ILE A 238 16.91 -9.54 -7.18
C ILE A 238 16.15 -9.02 -5.96
N ASP A 239 15.57 -7.85 -6.06
CA ASP A 239 14.96 -7.14 -4.93
C ASP A 239 13.47 -6.79 -5.12
N MET A 240 12.83 -7.33 -6.18
CA MET A 240 11.40 -7.10 -6.42
C MET A 240 10.51 -7.44 -5.21
N PHE A 241 11.01 -8.30 -4.32
CA PHE A 241 10.33 -8.70 -3.09
C PHE A 241 11.02 -8.22 -1.80
N ALA A 242 12.12 -7.47 -1.92
CA ALA A 242 12.83 -6.99 -0.74
C ALA A 242 11.95 -6.02 0.06
N THR A 243 11.82 -6.28 1.37
CA THR A 243 11.05 -5.45 2.29
C THR A 243 11.94 -4.40 2.94
N HIS A 244 11.38 -3.24 3.19
CA HIS A 244 11.98 -2.20 4.00
C HIS A 244 10.87 -1.34 4.60
N VAL A 245 10.98 -0.99 5.88
CA VAL A 245 10.02 -0.10 6.55
C VAL A 245 10.79 0.98 7.30
N VAL A 246 10.46 2.21 6.99
CA VAL A 246 11.08 3.41 7.55
C VAL A 246 10.10 4.13 8.46
N ILE A 247 10.54 4.48 9.65
CA ILE A 247 9.88 5.44 10.54
C ILE A 247 10.68 6.74 10.43
N ASP A 248 10.02 7.87 10.18
CA ASP A 248 10.68 9.17 10.12
C ASP A 248 11.21 9.63 11.49
N ASN A 249 12.05 10.67 11.49
CA ASN A 249 12.70 11.13 12.72
C ASN A 249 11.71 11.65 13.78
N GLU A 250 10.56 12.16 13.36
CA GLU A 250 9.52 12.67 14.27
C GLU A 250 8.51 11.59 14.69
N LYS A 251 8.65 10.36 14.16
CA LYS A 251 7.74 9.22 14.44
C LYS A 251 6.30 9.51 14.04
N ARG A 252 6.11 10.28 12.97
CA ARG A 252 4.80 10.66 12.44
C ARG A 252 4.50 10.00 11.10
N PHE A 253 5.56 9.61 10.36
CA PHE A 253 5.43 8.90 9.08
C PHE A 253 6.04 7.50 9.19
N VAL A 254 5.28 6.51 8.71
CA VAL A 254 5.75 5.12 8.60
C VAL A 254 5.49 4.63 7.18
N THR A 255 6.54 4.34 6.43
CA THR A 255 6.40 3.92 5.03
C THR A 255 7.07 2.58 4.78
N GLY A 256 6.47 1.76 3.92
CA GLY A 256 6.95 0.44 3.52
C GLY A 256 7.25 0.37 2.01
N GLN A 257 8.29 -0.37 1.66
CA GLN A 257 8.84 -0.38 0.30
C GLN A 257 7.92 -1.03 -0.73
N ASN A 258 7.19 -2.08 -0.37
CA ASN A 258 6.30 -2.82 -1.27
C ASN A 258 5.18 -3.54 -0.51
N GLN A 259 4.34 -4.30 -1.21
CA GLN A 259 3.23 -5.06 -0.63
C GLN A 259 3.66 -6.01 0.51
N ASN A 260 4.87 -6.59 0.44
CA ASN A 260 5.38 -7.48 1.47
C ASN A 260 5.73 -6.76 2.79
N SER A 261 5.81 -5.42 2.75
CA SER A 261 6.03 -4.57 3.93
C SER A 261 4.74 -4.19 4.65
N GLY A 262 3.57 -4.64 4.17
CA GLY A 262 2.26 -4.22 4.66
C GLY A 262 2.07 -4.45 6.16
N HIS A 263 2.22 -5.68 6.62
CA HIS A 263 2.10 -6.05 8.04
C HIS A 263 3.07 -5.27 8.92
N GLU A 264 4.36 -5.23 8.56
CA GLU A 264 5.36 -4.52 9.34
C GLU A 264 5.04 -3.02 9.45
N THR A 265 4.57 -2.41 8.36
CA THR A 265 4.17 -1.00 8.35
C THR A 265 2.99 -0.76 9.29
N ALA A 266 1.91 -1.55 9.18
CA ALA A 266 0.74 -1.45 10.05
C ALA A 266 1.11 -1.64 11.54
N HIS A 267 1.90 -2.65 11.87
CA HIS A 267 2.35 -2.91 13.23
C HIS A 267 3.23 -1.79 13.80
N LYS A 268 4.15 -1.22 13.00
CA LYS A 268 4.95 -0.07 13.43
C LYS A 268 4.08 1.16 13.67
N MET A 269 3.03 1.39 12.86
CA MET A 269 2.07 2.47 13.09
C MET A 269 1.31 2.27 14.40
N MET A 270 0.78 1.06 14.66
CA MET A 270 0.12 0.73 15.92
C MET A 270 1.03 0.90 17.13
N GLY A 271 2.28 0.45 17.03
CA GLY A 271 3.25 0.59 18.11
C GLY A 271 3.64 2.04 18.45
N LEU A 272 3.39 3.00 17.54
CA LEU A 272 3.56 4.42 17.81
C LEU A 272 2.34 5.02 18.54
N LEU A 273 1.18 4.38 18.48
CA LEU A 273 -0.02 4.82 19.22
C LEU A 273 -0.04 4.33 20.68
N GLU A 274 0.65 3.23 20.98
CA GLU A 274 0.67 2.62 22.30
C GLU A 274 1.54 3.40 23.31
N LYS A 275 2.31 4.39 22.81
CA LYS A 275 3.20 5.24 23.60
C LYS A 275 2.54 6.54 23.99
#